data_b5f139218b106004219e04cd8c482473
#
_entry.id   b5f139218b106004219e04cd8c482473
#
_cell.length_a   1.000
_cell.length_b   1.000
_cell.length_c   1.000
_cell.angle_alpha   90.00
_cell.angle_beta   90.00
_cell.angle_gamma   90.00
#
_symmetry.space_group_name_H-M   'P 1'
#
loop_
_entity.id
_entity.type
_entity.pdbx_description
1 polymer ?
#
loop_
_entity_poly.entity_id
_entity_poly.type
_entity_poly.pdbx_seq_one_letter_code
_entity_poly.pdbx_strand_id
1 'polypeptide(L)'
;ICPSLPGFGFSDKPTEPGMNSKEIAKIQHELVLALGYKKYVVQGGDWGATVSKWMAELYPEHCIGIHSNMVLAWPPADKDPSENVTDQEQKLMSNYERYKQEGFGYYEIQKTKPQTIGYGLNDSPVGLAAWIVEKFYGWFDGEDNKLVVSNDEVLAIISLYWFTQSITS
;
A
#
# COMPACT_ATOMS: atom_id res chain seq x y z
N ILE A 1 11.56 -12.79 -3.76
CA ILE A 1 10.37 -13.26 -3.03
C ILE A 1 9.41 -12.08 -2.95
N CYS A 2 8.18 -12.26 -3.43
CA CYS A 2 7.11 -11.25 -3.40
C CYS A 2 5.88 -11.92 -2.78
N PRO A 3 5.77 -11.95 -1.44
CA PRO A 3 4.61 -12.55 -0.80
C PRO A 3 3.41 -11.60 -0.90
N SER A 4 2.22 -12.14 -1.16
CA SER A 4 0.99 -11.39 -0.92
C SER A 4 0.86 -11.11 0.58
N LEU A 5 0.46 -9.89 0.93
CA LEU A 5 0.22 -9.55 2.33
C LEU A 5 -0.94 -10.40 2.89
N PRO A 6 -0.95 -10.72 4.21
CA PRO A 6 -2.09 -11.39 4.84
C PRO A 6 -3.40 -10.66 4.52
N GLY A 7 -4.39 -11.41 4.07
CA GLY A 7 -5.67 -10.88 3.61
C GLY A 7 -5.74 -10.54 2.11
N PHE A 8 -4.60 -10.43 1.43
CA PHE A 8 -4.53 -10.06 0.01
C PHE A 8 -4.18 -11.25 -0.88
N GLY A 9 -4.67 -11.22 -2.12
CA GLY A 9 -4.35 -12.20 -3.14
C GLY A 9 -4.69 -13.62 -2.67
N PHE A 10 -3.70 -14.50 -2.73
CA PHE A 10 -3.84 -15.91 -2.33
C PHE A 10 -3.33 -16.20 -0.91
N SER A 11 -2.90 -15.18 -0.17
CA SER A 11 -2.56 -15.34 1.25
C SER A 11 -3.80 -15.50 2.11
N ASP A 12 -3.66 -16.25 3.20
CA ASP A 12 -4.75 -16.47 4.15
C ASP A 12 -5.23 -15.15 4.77
N LYS A 13 -6.51 -15.10 5.08
CA LYS A 13 -7.14 -13.94 5.71
C LYS A 13 -6.96 -14.05 7.23
N PRO A 14 -6.48 -12.98 7.90
CA PRO A 14 -6.45 -12.93 9.34
C PRO A 14 -7.87 -13.09 9.92
N THR A 15 -8.03 -13.96 10.89
CA THR A 15 -9.31 -14.20 11.59
C THR A 15 -9.39 -13.45 12.91
N GLU A 16 -8.24 -12.99 13.41
CA GLU A 16 -8.15 -12.29 14.68
C GLU A 16 -7.70 -10.83 14.45
N PRO A 17 -8.16 -9.90 15.29
CA PRO A 17 -7.69 -8.52 15.25
C PRO A 17 -6.20 -8.41 15.63
N GLY A 18 -5.53 -7.36 15.12
CA GLY A 18 -4.15 -7.05 15.48
C GLY A 18 -3.15 -7.20 14.34
N MET A 19 -3.55 -7.72 13.18
CA MET A 19 -2.68 -7.75 12.00
C MET A 19 -2.35 -6.31 11.55
N ASN A 20 -1.09 -5.97 11.61
CA ASN A 20 -0.56 -4.67 11.22
C ASN A 20 0.81 -4.85 10.56
N SER A 21 1.41 -3.77 10.04
CA SER A 21 2.68 -3.84 9.31
C SER A 21 3.84 -4.44 10.12
N LYS A 22 3.82 -4.31 11.45
CA LYS A 22 4.83 -4.91 12.33
C LYS A 22 4.66 -6.43 12.44
N GLU A 23 3.42 -6.91 12.58
CA GLU A 23 3.14 -8.35 12.60
C GLU A 23 3.39 -8.99 11.24
N ILE A 24 3.03 -8.30 10.16
CA ILE A 24 3.36 -8.74 8.78
C ILE A 24 4.88 -8.86 8.60
N ALA A 25 5.65 -7.90 9.11
CA ALA A 25 7.12 -7.95 9.04
C ALA A 25 7.71 -9.18 9.74
N LYS A 26 7.14 -9.59 10.88
CA LYS A 26 7.54 -10.81 11.58
C LYS A 26 7.25 -12.07 10.74
N ILE A 27 6.05 -12.15 10.16
CA ILE A 27 5.65 -13.27 9.29
C ILE A 27 6.59 -13.36 8.07
N GLN A 28 6.89 -12.24 7.43
CA GLN A 28 7.78 -12.23 6.28
C GLN A 28 9.21 -12.58 6.64
N HIS A 29 9.70 -12.14 7.80
CA HIS A 29 10.99 -12.55 8.33
C HIS A 29 11.06 -14.07 8.51
N GLU A 30 10.09 -14.66 9.20
CA GLU A 30 10.02 -16.11 9.41
C GLU A 30 9.94 -16.88 8.09
N LEU A 31 9.16 -16.39 7.12
CA LEU A 31 9.10 -16.96 5.79
C LEU A 31 10.46 -17.00 5.10
N VAL A 32 11.21 -15.90 5.14
CA VAL A 32 12.55 -15.82 4.53
C VAL A 32 13.52 -16.78 5.20
N LEU A 33 13.49 -16.89 6.54
CA LEU A 33 14.28 -17.86 7.27
C LEU A 33 13.91 -19.30 6.95
N ALA A 34 12.60 -19.60 6.87
CA ALA A 34 12.10 -20.93 6.50
C ALA A 34 12.53 -21.36 5.09
N LEU A 35 12.72 -20.40 4.17
CA LEU A 35 13.29 -20.64 2.84
C LEU A 35 14.82 -20.79 2.84
N GLY A 36 15.47 -20.71 4.01
CA GLY A 36 16.91 -20.93 4.19
C GLY A 36 17.79 -19.69 4.02
N TYR A 37 17.22 -18.50 3.85
CA TYR A 37 17.99 -17.27 3.71
C TYR A 37 18.27 -16.64 5.07
N LYS A 38 19.53 -16.58 5.46
CA LYS A 38 19.97 -15.99 6.74
C LYS A 38 20.14 -14.47 6.66
N LYS A 39 20.38 -13.93 5.48
CA LYS A 39 20.52 -12.48 5.22
C LYS A 39 19.72 -12.11 3.98
N TYR A 40 19.12 -10.93 3.99
CA TYR A 40 18.29 -10.44 2.91
C TYR A 40 18.29 -8.91 2.83
N VAL A 41 17.91 -8.41 1.68
CA VAL A 41 17.55 -7.00 1.45
C VAL A 41 16.03 -6.95 1.27
N VAL A 42 15.40 -5.90 1.76
CA VAL A 42 13.97 -5.68 1.62
C VAL A 42 13.68 -4.48 0.69
N GLN A 43 12.58 -4.58 -0.05
CA GLN A 43 12.07 -3.50 -0.87
C GLN A 43 10.57 -3.36 -0.66
N GLY A 44 10.09 -2.11 -0.58
CA GLY A 44 8.66 -1.85 -0.47
C GLY A 44 8.28 -0.41 -0.78
N GLY A 45 7.03 -0.27 -1.22
CA GLY A 45 6.30 0.98 -1.34
C GLY A 45 4.94 0.81 -0.67
N ASP A 46 4.21 1.88 -0.44
CA ASP A 46 2.91 1.86 0.26
C ASP A 46 2.99 1.09 1.59
N TRP A 47 2.11 0.12 1.86
CA TRP A 47 2.21 -0.77 3.01
C TRP A 47 3.54 -1.53 3.07
N GLY A 48 4.09 -1.91 1.93
CA GLY A 48 5.40 -2.55 1.84
C GLY A 48 6.55 -1.67 2.35
N ALA A 49 6.43 -0.35 2.28
CA ALA A 49 7.41 0.58 2.88
C ALA A 49 7.43 0.46 4.41
N THR A 50 6.25 0.40 5.05
CA THR A 50 6.14 0.25 6.50
C THR A 50 6.55 -1.15 6.96
N VAL A 51 6.21 -2.19 6.21
CA VAL A 51 6.65 -3.57 6.48
C VAL A 51 8.17 -3.68 6.36
N SER A 52 8.77 -3.16 5.29
CA SER A 52 10.22 -3.15 5.08
C SER A 52 10.97 -2.41 6.19
N LYS A 53 10.42 -1.27 6.64
CA LYS A 53 10.96 -0.54 7.80
C LYS A 53 10.97 -1.42 9.05
N TRP A 54 9.86 -2.09 9.36
CA TRP A 54 9.78 -2.97 10.53
C TRP A 54 10.71 -4.18 10.42
N MET A 55 10.89 -4.75 9.22
CA MET A 55 11.87 -5.85 9.03
C MET A 55 13.29 -5.39 9.32
N ALA A 56 13.68 -4.19 8.86
CA ALA A 56 15.01 -3.65 9.12
C ALA A 56 15.21 -3.27 10.60
N GLU A 57 14.17 -2.75 11.26
CA GLU A 57 14.25 -2.33 12.66
C GLU A 57 14.26 -3.51 13.63
N LEU A 58 13.46 -4.55 13.36
CA LEU A 58 13.36 -5.72 14.25
C LEU A 58 14.50 -6.74 14.05
N TYR A 59 15.04 -6.82 12.84
CA TYR A 59 15.99 -7.87 12.46
C TYR A 59 17.25 -7.33 11.76
N PRO A 60 17.96 -6.35 12.37
CA PRO A 60 19.14 -5.72 11.75
C PRO A 60 20.29 -6.68 11.46
N GLU A 61 20.35 -7.81 12.18
CA GLU A 61 21.34 -8.85 11.95
C GLU A 61 21.05 -9.70 10.70
N HIS A 62 19.81 -9.72 10.23
CA HIS A 62 19.34 -10.43 9.03
C HIS A 62 19.09 -9.50 7.85
N CYS A 63 18.48 -8.36 8.10
CA CYS A 63 18.15 -7.36 7.08
C CYS A 63 19.36 -6.43 6.86
N ILE A 64 20.13 -6.71 5.80
CA ILE A 64 21.38 -5.99 5.48
C ILE A 64 21.17 -4.76 4.59
N GLY A 65 19.97 -4.47 4.15
CA GLY A 65 19.66 -3.30 3.34
C GLY A 65 18.16 -3.13 3.13
N ILE A 66 17.76 -1.89 2.95
CA ILE A 66 16.38 -1.49 2.65
C ILE A 66 16.35 -0.57 1.42
N HIS A 67 15.42 -0.82 0.52
CA HIS A 67 15.04 0.09 -0.54
C HIS A 67 13.57 0.47 -0.36
N SER A 68 13.25 1.76 -0.44
CA SER A 68 11.88 2.24 -0.37
C SER A 68 11.64 3.28 -1.46
N ASN A 69 10.59 3.12 -2.24
CA ASN A 69 10.11 4.13 -3.17
C ASN A 69 9.02 5.04 -2.55
N MET A 70 8.70 4.83 -1.26
CA MET A 70 7.80 5.68 -0.49
C MET A 70 8.34 5.85 0.94
N VAL A 71 9.09 6.93 1.15
CA VAL A 71 9.64 7.23 2.48
C VAL A 71 8.59 8.00 3.27
N LEU A 72 8.08 7.38 4.35
CA LEU A 72 7.18 8.02 5.30
C LEU A 72 8.00 8.63 6.44
N ALA A 73 8.06 9.95 6.49
CA ALA A 73 8.70 10.71 7.55
C ALA A 73 7.77 11.85 8.00
N TRP A 74 7.80 12.14 9.28
CA TRP A 74 7.06 13.24 9.88
C TRP A 74 8.05 14.20 10.53
N PRO A 75 7.79 15.51 10.48
CA PRO A 75 8.60 16.46 11.22
C PRO A 75 8.52 16.15 12.72
N PRO A 76 9.57 16.47 13.49
CA PRO A 76 9.52 16.39 14.94
C PRO A 76 8.33 17.17 15.49
N ALA A 77 7.68 16.64 16.52
CA ALA A 77 6.46 17.24 17.10
C ALA A 77 6.66 18.64 17.72
N ASP A 78 7.91 18.98 18.02
CA ASP A 78 8.35 20.25 18.62
C ASP A 78 8.79 21.28 17.58
N LYS A 79 8.69 20.99 16.27
CA LYS A 79 9.08 21.90 15.19
C LYS A 79 7.90 22.25 14.30
N ASP A 80 7.90 23.49 13.82
CA ASP A 80 6.97 23.91 12.77
C ASP A 80 7.36 23.23 11.44
N PRO A 81 6.46 22.45 10.83
CA PRO A 81 6.73 21.77 9.55
C PRO A 81 7.05 22.75 8.40
N SER A 82 6.66 24.00 8.50
CA SER A 82 6.90 25.05 7.50
C SER A 82 8.20 25.82 7.72
N GLU A 83 8.90 25.57 8.83
CA GLU A 83 10.14 26.28 9.16
C GLU A 83 11.30 25.80 8.27
N ASN A 84 12.00 26.74 7.66
CA ASN A 84 13.18 26.51 6.82
C ASN A 84 12.92 25.67 5.55
N VAL A 85 11.68 25.64 5.04
CA VAL A 85 11.36 24.99 3.77
C VAL A 85 11.73 25.89 2.58
N THR A 86 12.26 25.27 1.53
CA THR A 86 12.54 25.96 0.27
C THR A 86 11.26 26.20 -0.55
N ASP A 87 11.29 27.11 -1.52
CA ASP A 87 10.15 27.34 -2.43
C ASP A 87 9.71 26.06 -3.16
N GLN A 88 10.66 25.19 -3.51
CA GLN A 88 10.37 23.91 -4.14
C GLN A 88 9.63 22.97 -3.19
N GLU A 89 10.06 22.86 -1.95
CA GLU A 89 9.40 22.04 -0.93
C GLU A 89 8.01 22.58 -0.60
N GLN A 90 7.86 23.90 -0.52
CA GLN A 90 6.55 24.54 -0.30
C GLN A 90 5.57 24.23 -1.46
N LYS A 91 6.06 24.22 -2.71
CA LYS A 91 5.25 23.82 -3.86
C LYS A 91 4.83 22.34 -3.78
N LEU A 92 5.74 21.46 -3.36
CA LEU A 92 5.42 20.03 -3.15
C LEU A 92 4.40 19.84 -2.04
N MET A 93 4.52 20.55 -0.92
CA MET A 93 3.54 20.51 0.17
C MET A 93 2.16 20.99 -0.30
N SER A 94 2.10 22.07 -1.07
CA SER A 94 0.84 22.57 -1.65
C SER A 94 0.20 21.58 -2.61
N ASN A 95 0.99 20.91 -3.45
CA ASN A 95 0.51 19.86 -4.34
C ASN A 95 -0.03 18.66 -3.55
N TYR A 96 0.64 18.26 -2.48
CA TYR A 96 0.20 17.19 -1.60
C TYR A 96 -1.13 17.51 -0.91
N GLU A 97 -1.29 18.74 -0.39
CA GLU A 97 -2.56 19.16 0.22
C GLU A 97 -3.72 19.17 -0.78
N ARG A 98 -3.48 19.61 -2.02
CA ARG A 98 -4.47 19.52 -3.10
C ARG A 98 -4.82 18.06 -3.40
N TYR A 99 -3.81 17.20 -3.54
CA TYR A 99 -4.03 15.77 -3.77
C TYR A 99 -4.84 15.12 -2.64
N LYS A 100 -4.58 15.50 -1.38
CA LYS A 100 -5.39 15.02 -0.25
C LYS A 100 -6.87 15.41 -0.38
N GLN A 101 -7.14 16.63 -0.80
CA GLN A 101 -8.52 17.11 -0.95
C GLN A 101 -9.25 16.42 -2.10
N GLU A 102 -8.57 16.17 -3.21
CA GLU A 102 -9.18 15.65 -4.45
C GLU A 102 -9.10 14.13 -4.56
N GLY A 103 -8.07 13.49 -4.00
CA GLY A 103 -7.72 12.09 -4.23
C GLY A 103 -7.89 11.14 -3.04
N PHE A 104 -8.11 11.63 -1.80
CA PHE A 104 -8.12 10.77 -0.60
C PHE A 104 -9.49 10.21 -0.21
N GLY A 105 -10.51 10.39 -1.03
CA GLY A 105 -11.84 9.85 -0.72
C GLY A 105 -11.83 8.34 -0.42
N TYR A 106 -11.12 7.56 -1.24
CA TYR A 106 -10.94 6.12 -1.01
C TYR A 106 -10.28 5.82 0.35
N TYR A 107 -9.23 6.56 0.68
CA TYR A 107 -8.48 6.38 1.92
C TYR A 107 -9.35 6.63 3.16
N GLU A 108 -10.15 7.68 3.16
CA GLU A 108 -11.05 8.00 4.28
C GLU A 108 -12.13 6.93 4.46
N ILE A 109 -12.66 6.37 3.38
CA ILE A 109 -13.63 5.28 3.44
C ILE A 109 -12.96 4.00 3.96
N GLN A 110 -11.82 3.60 3.39
CA GLN A 110 -11.11 2.38 3.79
C GLN A 110 -10.61 2.46 5.23
N LYS A 111 -10.12 3.61 5.67
CA LYS A 111 -9.65 3.84 7.04
C LYS A 111 -10.77 3.80 8.08
N THR A 112 -11.98 4.24 7.74
CA THR A 112 -13.06 4.45 8.72
C THR A 112 -14.22 3.47 8.59
N LYS A 113 -14.56 3.05 7.36
CA LYS A 113 -15.73 2.21 7.05
C LYS A 113 -15.43 1.16 5.97
N PRO A 114 -14.34 0.37 6.09
CA PRO A 114 -13.94 -0.59 5.06
C PRO A 114 -15.03 -1.64 4.81
N GLN A 115 -15.66 -2.14 5.85
CA GLN A 115 -16.70 -3.15 5.75
C GLN A 115 -17.94 -2.64 5.01
N THR A 116 -18.30 -1.38 5.19
CA THR A 116 -19.48 -0.79 4.55
C THR A 116 -19.34 -0.77 3.02
N ILE A 117 -18.22 -0.27 2.51
CA ILE A 117 -17.97 -0.27 1.05
C ILE A 117 -17.73 -1.69 0.52
N GLY A 118 -17.13 -2.56 1.32
CA GLY A 118 -16.83 -3.94 0.96
C GLY A 118 -18.05 -4.76 0.59
N TYR A 119 -19.18 -4.58 1.27
CA TYR A 119 -20.44 -5.26 0.89
C TYR A 119 -20.85 -4.94 -0.56
N GLY A 120 -20.82 -3.67 -0.94
CA GLY A 120 -21.20 -3.26 -2.30
C GLY A 120 -20.17 -3.72 -3.35
N LEU A 121 -18.88 -3.66 -3.03
CA LEU A 121 -17.81 -4.05 -3.96
C LEU A 121 -17.69 -5.57 -4.13
N ASN A 122 -18.05 -6.36 -3.12
CA ASN A 122 -18.11 -7.83 -3.24
C ASN A 122 -19.42 -8.33 -3.89
N ASP A 123 -20.43 -7.48 -4.05
CA ASP A 123 -21.71 -7.83 -4.69
C ASP A 123 -21.79 -7.37 -6.14
N SER A 124 -21.01 -6.37 -6.53
CA SER A 124 -21.02 -5.79 -7.86
C SER A 124 -19.65 -5.84 -8.53
N PRO A 125 -19.45 -6.72 -9.54
CA PRO A 125 -18.19 -6.77 -10.27
C PRO A 125 -17.90 -5.46 -11.02
N VAL A 126 -18.92 -4.76 -11.52
CA VAL A 126 -18.74 -3.43 -12.15
C VAL A 126 -18.41 -2.36 -11.12
N GLY A 127 -18.98 -2.44 -9.91
CA GLY A 127 -18.65 -1.55 -8.81
C GLY A 127 -17.18 -1.73 -8.38
N LEU A 128 -16.73 -2.97 -8.21
CA LEU A 128 -15.34 -3.29 -7.91
C LEU A 128 -14.40 -2.81 -9.03
N ALA A 129 -14.77 -3.06 -10.30
CA ALA A 129 -14.00 -2.58 -11.44
C ALA A 129 -13.85 -1.06 -11.43
N ALA A 130 -14.95 -0.31 -11.23
CA ALA A 130 -14.91 1.15 -11.15
C ALA A 130 -14.02 1.65 -10.01
N TRP A 131 -14.11 1.03 -8.84
CA TRP A 131 -13.30 1.37 -7.66
C TRP A 131 -11.79 1.21 -7.91
N ILE A 132 -11.39 0.15 -8.61
CA ILE A 132 -9.98 -0.13 -8.92
C ILE A 132 -9.51 0.70 -10.12
N VAL A 133 -10.26 0.71 -11.23
CA VAL A 133 -9.86 1.34 -12.49
C VAL A 133 -9.68 2.85 -12.34
N GLU A 134 -10.50 3.50 -11.52
CA GLU A 134 -10.37 4.94 -11.25
C GLU A 134 -8.96 5.30 -10.76
N LYS A 135 -8.29 4.40 -9.99
CA LYS A 135 -6.93 4.61 -9.50
C LYS A 135 -5.88 4.49 -10.61
N PHE A 136 -6.10 3.63 -11.58
CA PHE A 136 -5.22 3.56 -12.75
C PHE A 136 -5.26 4.84 -13.59
N TYR A 137 -6.39 5.51 -13.68
CA TYR A 137 -6.48 6.82 -14.32
C TYR A 137 -5.93 7.96 -13.47
N GLY A 138 -6.14 7.91 -12.16
CA GLY A 138 -5.77 9.00 -11.25
C GLY A 138 -4.31 8.99 -10.80
N TRP A 139 -3.63 7.84 -10.84
CA TRP A 139 -2.29 7.68 -10.24
C TRP A 139 -1.18 7.39 -11.27
N PHE A 140 -1.53 7.10 -12.49
CA PHE A 140 -0.54 6.85 -13.54
C PHE A 140 -0.38 8.08 -14.44
N ASP A 141 0.86 8.30 -14.91
CA ASP A 141 1.20 9.35 -15.87
C ASP A 141 0.79 8.92 -17.28
N GLY A 142 -0.52 8.85 -17.55
CA GLY A 142 -1.07 8.57 -18.87
C GLY A 142 -1.39 9.84 -19.64
N GLU A 143 -1.09 9.86 -20.95
CA GLU A 143 -1.54 10.89 -21.85
C GLU A 143 -2.96 10.56 -22.38
N ASP A 144 -3.79 11.59 -22.56
CA ASP A 144 -5.10 11.49 -23.22
C ASP A 144 -6.08 10.45 -22.64
N ASN A 145 -6.13 10.29 -21.32
CA ASN A 145 -6.97 9.29 -20.65
C ASN A 145 -6.74 7.83 -21.13
N LYS A 146 -5.54 7.52 -21.59
CA LYS A 146 -5.16 6.15 -21.91
C LYS A 146 -4.52 5.48 -20.70
N LEU A 147 -4.95 4.26 -20.45
CA LEU A 147 -4.31 3.42 -19.45
C LEU A 147 -2.87 3.08 -19.91
N VAL A 148 -1.92 3.21 -18.99
CA VAL A 148 -0.51 2.85 -19.21
C VAL A 148 -0.32 1.33 -19.21
N VAL A 149 -1.26 0.61 -18.63
CA VAL A 149 -1.33 -0.87 -18.55
C VAL A 149 -2.41 -1.40 -19.48
N SER A 150 -2.27 -2.63 -19.93
CA SER A 150 -3.27 -3.27 -20.78
C SER A 150 -4.57 -3.55 -20.03
N ASN A 151 -5.68 -3.61 -20.76
CA ASN A 151 -6.98 -3.99 -20.18
C ASN A 151 -6.93 -5.38 -19.53
N ASP A 152 -6.17 -6.31 -20.10
CA ASP A 152 -6.05 -7.67 -19.56
C ASP A 152 -5.33 -7.68 -18.21
N GLU A 153 -4.31 -6.86 -18.01
CA GLU A 153 -3.63 -6.69 -16.72
C GLU A 153 -4.58 -6.09 -15.67
N VAL A 154 -5.33 -5.06 -16.04
CA VAL A 154 -6.32 -4.45 -15.14
C VAL A 154 -7.42 -5.45 -14.78
N LEU A 155 -7.94 -6.20 -15.77
CA LEU A 155 -8.94 -7.23 -15.54
C LEU A 155 -8.41 -8.38 -14.68
N ALA A 156 -7.14 -8.75 -14.83
CA ALA A 156 -6.51 -9.76 -13.97
C ALA A 156 -6.47 -9.31 -12.51
N ILE A 157 -6.12 -8.05 -12.25
CA ILE A 157 -6.12 -7.47 -10.89
C ILE A 157 -7.55 -7.45 -10.31
N ILE A 158 -8.54 -6.96 -11.07
CA ILE A 158 -9.95 -6.94 -10.64
C ILE A 158 -10.42 -8.37 -10.33
N SER A 159 -10.11 -9.32 -11.20
CA SER A 159 -10.48 -10.72 -11.02
C SER A 159 -9.85 -11.32 -9.76
N LEU A 160 -8.59 -10.97 -9.48
CA LEU A 160 -7.93 -11.40 -8.24
C LEU A 160 -8.71 -10.95 -7.01
N TYR A 161 -9.04 -9.66 -6.91
CA TYR A 161 -9.84 -9.14 -5.80
C TYR A 161 -11.24 -9.75 -5.74
N TRP A 162 -11.89 -9.93 -6.90
CA TRP A 162 -13.23 -10.51 -6.99
C TRP A 162 -13.29 -11.94 -6.49
N PHE A 163 -12.44 -12.82 -7.04
CA PHE A 163 -12.47 -14.24 -6.70
C PHE A 163 -11.93 -14.55 -5.31
N THR A 164 -11.02 -13.73 -4.80
CA THR A 164 -10.51 -13.89 -3.42
C THR A 164 -11.36 -13.14 -2.40
N GLN A 165 -12.30 -12.29 -2.83
CA GLN A 165 -13.12 -11.45 -1.93
C GLN A 165 -12.25 -10.62 -0.96
N SER A 166 -11.17 -10.01 -1.46
CA SER A 166 -10.16 -9.35 -0.64
C SER A 166 -10.22 -7.82 -0.66
N ILE A 167 -11.33 -7.24 -1.14
CA ILE A 167 -11.42 -5.77 -1.29
C ILE A 167 -11.49 -5.02 0.04
N THR A 168 -11.79 -5.69 1.14
CA THR A 168 -11.81 -5.11 2.49
C THR A 168 -10.51 -5.31 3.27
N SER A 169 -9.55 -5.96 2.66
CA SER A 169 -8.24 -6.22 3.29
C SER A 169 -7.37 -4.99 3.34
#